data_6cc4fea737d8a8575e60f8c2efd7f640
#
_entry.id   6cc4fea737d8a8575e60f8c2efd7f640
#
_cell.length_a   1.000
_cell.length_b   1.000
_cell.length_c   1.000
_cell.angle_alpha   90.00
_cell.angle_beta   90.00
_cell.angle_gamma   90.00
#
_symmetry.space_group_name_H-M   'P 1'
#
loop_
_entity.id
_entity.type
_entity.pdbx_description
1 polymer ?
#
loop_
_entity_poly.entity_id
_entity_poly.type
_entity_poly.pdbx_seq_one_letter_code
_entity_poly.pdbx_strand_id
1 'polypeptide(L)'
;LFVQLIDDLFMAQDVQNPKPQLRMKRPTLEDLPDIALPPGYTVRTSRAGDGVHWARIIRESFANDSFTEAQFEKGMMGHPAYRPDRIFFVCAPDGQPCGTASAYRSDAAGPDLGTLHYVGVCPGHAGMRLGAVVSLMVLRKFRSEGLAGAVLLTDDFRLPAIKTYLKLGFAPMIVDDNQPARWASVFAKLGIPAV
;
A
#
# COMPACT_ATOMS: atom_id res chain seq x y z
N LEU A 1 11.46 12.88 -18.72
CA LEU A 1 10.51 12.30 -19.68
C LEU A 1 10.15 10.84 -19.34
N PHE A 2 11.12 9.99 -18.95
CA PHE A 2 10.87 8.56 -18.62
C PHE A 2 10.23 8.36 -17.24
N VAL A 3 10.47 9.22 -16.27
CA VAL A 3 9.90 9.19 -14.91
C VAL A 3 8.41 9.52 -14.95
N GLN A 4 8.03 10.51 -15.74
CA GLN A 4 6.64 10.87 -16.02
C GLN A 4 5.85 9.67 -16.58
N LEU A 5 6.47 8.84 -17.44
CA LEU A 5 5.83 7.67 -18.04
C LEU A 5 5.53 6.52 -17.05
N ILE A 6 6.26 6.41 -15.94
CA ILE A 6 6.01 5.34 -14.94
C ILE A 6 4.92 5.81 -13.97
N ASP A 7 4.96 7.04 -13.51
CA ASP A 7 3.87 7.64 -12.73
C ASP A 7 2.59 7.74 -13.59
N ASP A 8 2.73 8.11 -14.86
CA ASP A 8 1.64 8.14 -15.84
C ASP A 8 1.14 6.72 -16.18
N LEU A 9 1.97 5.69 -16.19
CA LEU A 9 1.53 4.31 -16.44
C LEU A 9 0.72 3.74 -15.26
N PHE A 10 1.07 4.10 -14.03
CA PHE A 10 0.29 3.77 -12.84
C PHE A 10 -0.96 4.65 -12.69
N MET A 11 -0.89 5.92 -13.12
CA MET A 11 -2.02 6.85 -13.11
C MET A 11 -2.83 6.80 -14.43
N ALA A 12 -2.21 6.43 -15.56
CA ALA A 12 -2.87 6.32 -16.88
C ALA A 12 -3.72 5.05 -17.03
N GLN A 13 -3.53 4.03 -16.21
CA GLN A 13 -4.55 2.97 -16.07
C GLN A 13 -5.87 3.54 -15.55
N ASP A 14 -5.85 4.69 -14.87
CA ASP A 14 -7.04 5.38 -14.40
C ASP A 14 -7.70 6.25 -15.50
N VAL A 15 -6.97 6.79 -16.46
CA VAL A 15 -7.51 7.73 -17.46
C VAL A 15 -8.38 7.04 -18.53
N GLN A 16 -8.20 5.73 -18.76
CA GLN A 16 -9.04 4.92 -19.66
C GLN A 16 -9.96 3.95 -18.91
N ASN A 17 -9.89 3.91 -17.57
CA ASN A 17 -10.75 3.07 -16.76
C ASN A 17 -12.03 3.83 -16.41
N PRO A 18 -13.22 3.38 -16.87
CA PRO A 18 -14.49 4.00 -16.50
C PRO A 18 -14.77 3.94 -14.97
N LYS A 19 -13.91 3.28 -14.21
CA LYS A 19 -14.00 3.13 -12.76
C LYS A 19 -12.62 3.30 -12.11
N PRO A 20 -12.12 4.55 -11.98
CA PRO A 20 -10.82 4.82 -11.37
C PRO A 20 -10.75 4.29 -9.93
N GLN A 21 -9.55 3.92 -9.46
CA GLN A 21 -9.37 3.40 -8.10
C GLN A 21 -9.87 4.40 -7.04
N LEU A 22 -10.39 3.87 -5.95
CA LEU A 22 -10.72 4.67 -4.77
C LEU A 22 -9.44 5.21 -4.16
N ARG A 23 -9.49 6.45 -3.68
CA ARG A 23 -8.37 7.08 -2.97
C ARG A 23 -8.70 7.27 -1.50
N MET A 24 -7.67 7.12 -0.67
CA MET A 24 -7.75 7.44 0.76
C MET A 24 -6.57 8.32 1.15
N LYS A 25 -6.80 9.22 2.12
CA LYS A 25 -5.79 10.13 2.66
C LYS A 25 -5.75 10.03 4.18
N ARG A 26 -4.54 9.97 4.74
CA ARG A 26 -4.25 10.25 6.14
C ARG A 26 -3.56 11.62 6.21
N PRO A 27 -4.19 12.63 6.84
CA PRO A 27 -3.71 14.01 6.78
C PRO A 27 -2.49 14.29 7.66
N THR A 28 -2.29 13.50 8.72
CA THR A 28 -1.17 13.65 9.66
C THR A 28 -0.52 12.32 9.99
N LEU A 29 0.78 12.33 10.31
CA LEU A 29 1.57 11.17 10.73
C LEU A 29 1.96 11.22 12.23
N GLU A 30 1.41 12.15 13.00
CA GLU A 30 1.76 12.31 14.42
C GLU A 30 1.21 11.19 15.29
N ASP A 31 -0.09 10.96 15.24
CA ASP A 31 -0.80 9.98 16.10
C ASP A 31 -0.84 8.59 15.43
N LEU A 32 0.32 8.00 15.18
CA LEU A 32 0.39 6.64 14.66
C LEU A 32 0.12 5.63 15.78
N PRO A 33 -0.77 4.64 15.55
CA PRO A 33 -1.05 3.61 16.54
C PRO A 33 0.19 2.74 16.81
N ASP A 34 0.21 2.10 17.97
CA ASP A 34 1.13 1.01 18.20
C ASP A 34 0.46 -0.33 17.90
N ILE A 35 1.10 -1.14 17.05
CA ILE A 35 0.60 -2.44 16.64
C ILE A 35 1.72 -3.45 16.83
N ALA A 36 1.54 -4.35 17.79
CA ALA A 36 2.50 -5.42 18.04
C ALA A 36 2.51 -6.44 16.89
N LEU A 37 3.68 -6.95 16.57
CA LEU A 37 3.84 -8.13 15.73
C LEU A 37 3.36 -9.36 16.48
N PRO A 38 2.75 -10.33 15.79
CA PRO A 38 2.51 -11.65 16.38
C PRO A 38 3.82 -12.33 16.79
N PRO A 39 3.80 -13.22 17.80
CA PRO A 39 5.00 -13.94 18.23
C PRO A 39 5.71 -14.65 17.07
N GLY A 40 7.04 -14.54 17.04
CA GLY A 40 7.89 -15.14 16.01
C GLY A 40 7.96 -14.40 14.67
N TYR A 41 7.06 -13.46 14.39
CA TYR A 41 7.15 -12.63 13.19
C TYR A 41 8.16 -11.49 13.37
N THR A 42 8.81 -11.11 12.28
CA THR A 42 9.78 -10.01 12.26
C THR A 42 9.50 -9.06 11.10
N VAL A 43 10.02 -7.84 11.19
CA VAL A 43 9.99 -6.88 10.06
C VAL A 43 11.40 -6.53 9.66
N ARG A 44 11.64 -6.46 8.36
CA ARG A 44 12.88 -5.96 7.79
C ARG A 44 12.64 -5.11 6.55
N THR A 45 13.62 -4.36 6.15
CA THR A 45 13.63 -3.67 4.85
C THR A 45 14.12 -4.58 3.74
N SER A 46 13.95 -4.13 2.49
CA SER A 46 14.36 -4.87 1.29
C SER A 46 15.88 -5.07 1.23
N ARG A 47 16.26 -6.19 0.62
CA ARG A 47 17.64 -6.61 0.35
C ARG A 47 17.77 -7.03 -1.13
N ALA A 48 19.00 -7.17 -1.58
CA ALA A 48 19.26 -7.76 -2.90
C ALA A 48 18.60 -9.14 -3.02
N GLY A 49 17.95 -9.42 -4.15
CA GLY A 49 17.23 -10.68 -4.39
C GLY A 49 15.79 -10.73 -3.87
N ASP A 50 15.28 -9.71 -3.19
CA ASP A 50 13.92 -9.72 -2.65
C ASP A 50 12.82 -9.53 -3.72
N GLY A 51 13.18 -9.25 -4.96
CA GLY A 51 12.21 -9.14 -6.07
C GLY A 51 11.34 -10.39 -6.24
N VAL A 52 11.92 -11.57 -6.08
CA VAL A 52 11.19 -12.85 -6.13
C VAL A 52 10.16 -12.96 -4.99
N HIS A 53 10.50 -12.53 -3.77
CA HIS A 53 9.60 -12.53 -2.63
C HIS A 53 8.49 -11.50 -2.80
N TRP A 54 8.82 -10.29 -3.24
CA TRP A 54 7.84 -9.25 -3.54
C TRP A 54 6.84 -9.74 -4.59
N ALA A 55 7.31 -10.25 -5.72
CA ALA A 55 6.46 -10.77 -6.80
C ALA A 55 5.51 -11.87 -6.31
N ARG A 56 6.03 -12.83 -5.52
CA ARG A 56 5.21 -13.90 -4.93
C ARG A 56 4.11 -13.34 -4.01
N ILE A 57 4.49 -12.48 -3.06
CA ILE A 57 3.53 -11.89 -2.10
C ILE A 57 2.44 -11.09 -2.83
N ILE A 58 2.81 -10.28 -3.84
CA ILE A 58 1.84 -9.48 -4.58
C ILE A 58 0.93 -10.36 -5.44
N ARG A 59 1.46 -11.36 -6.14
CA ARG A 59 0.63 -12.33 -6.88
C ARG A 59 -0.40 -12.99 -5.99
N GLU A 60 0.04 -13.57 -4.88
CA GLU A 60 -0.83 -14.30 -3.95
C GLU A 60 -1.88 -13.38 -3.31
N SER A 61 -1.48 -12.17 -2.89
CA SER A 61 -2.38 -11.24 -2.20
C SER A 61 -3.37 -10.53 -3.12
N PHE A 62 -3.02 -10.38 -4.41
CA PHE A 62 -3.85 -9.70 -5.41
C PHE A 62 -4.60 -10.70 -6.32
N ALA A 63 -4.33 -12.00 -6.17
CA ALA A 63 -4.82 -13.04 -7.07
C ALA A 63 -4.55 -12.70 -8.56
N ASN A 64 -3.33 -12.21 -8.85
CA ASN A 64 -2.94 -11.74 -10.16
C ASN A 64 -1.53 -12.24 -10.50
N ASP A 65 -1.45 -13.21 -11.42
CA ASP A 65 -0.20 -13.87 -11.80
C ASP A 65 0.73 -13.02 -12.68
N SER A 66 0.27 -11.83 -13.11
CA SER A 66 1.09 -10.95 -13.95
C SER A 66 2.29 -10.32 -13.23
N PHE A 67 2.28 -10.29 -11.90
CA PHE A 67 3.38 -9.70 -11.12
C PHE A 67 4.63 -10.58 -11.14
N THR A 68 5.73 -10.01 -11.61
CA THR A 68 7.02 -10.69 -11.77
C THR A 68 8.16 -9.95 -11.08
N GLU A 69 9.29 -10.62 -10.90
CA GLU A 69 10.53 -10.00 -10.42
C GLU A 69 10.98 -8.86 -11.34
N ALA A 70 10.87 -9.05 -12.66
CA ALA A 70 11.21 -8.02 -13.64
C ALA A 70 10.35 -6.75 -13.49
N GLN A 71 9.07 -6.89 -13.05
CA GLN A 71 8.24 -5.72 -12.74
C GLN A 71 8.70 -5.02 -11.45
N PHE A 72 9.18 -5.77 -10.44
CA PHE A 72 9.80 -5.17 -9.26
C PHE A 72 11.06 -4.38 -9.64
N GLU A 73 11.93 -4.96 -10.44
CA GLU A 73 13.15 -4.31 -10.91
C GLU A 73 12.84 -3.05 -11.73
N LYS A 74 11.97 -3.17 -12.72
CA LYS A 74 11.63 -2.06 -13.63
C LYS A 74 10.75 -1.01 -12.95
N GLY A 75 9.68 -1.43 -12.26
CA GLY A 75 8.66 -0.53 -11.72
C GLY A 75 9.02 0.06 -10.36
N MET A 76 9.72 -0.70 -9.51
CA MET A 76 10.12 -0.24 -8.18
C MET A 76 11.57 0.25 -8.14
N MET A 77 12.54 -0.63 -8.50
CA MET A 77 13.96 -0.28 -8.41
C MET A 77 14.38 0.75 -9.47
N GLY A 78 13.75 0.74 -10.65
CA GLY A 78 13.98 1.73 -11.70
C GLY A 78 13.46 3.14 -11.40
N HIS A 79 12.65 3.30 -10.36
CA HIS A 79 12.11 4.62 -9.99
C HIS A 79 13.18 5.47 -9.25
N PRO A 80 13.34 6.78 -9.58
CA PRO A 80 14.36 7.64 -8.95
C PRO A 80 14.22 7.77 -7.43
N ALA A 81 12.99 7.65 -6.92
CA ALA A 81 12.72 7.68 -5.48
C ALA A 81 12.94 6.32 -4.80
N TYR A 82 13.34 5.27 -5.53
CA TYR A 82 13.62 3.97 -4.93
C TYR A 82 14.72 4.06 -3.87
N ARG A 83 14.45 3.42 -2.74
CA ARG A 83 15.41 3.16 -1.67
C ARG A 83 15.06 1.81 -1.04
N PRO A 84 16.02 0.90 -0.83
CA PRO A 84 15.73 -0.38 -0.19
C PRO A 84 15.08 -0.25 1.19
N ASP A 85 15.44 0.77 1.95
CA ASP A 85 14.90 1.09 3.28
C ASP A 85 13.47 1.67 3.26
N ARG A 86 12.87 1.82 2.07
CA ARG A 86 11.47 2.21 1.85
C ARG A 86 10.56 1.05 1.50
N ILE A 87 11.08 -0.17 1.35
CA ILE A 87 10.27 -1.37 1.11
C ILE A 87 10.40 -2.28 2.32
N PHE A 88 9.28 -2.60 2.93
CA PHE A 88 9.21 -3.40 4.14
C PHE A 88 8.67 -4.79 3.84
N PHE A 89 9.24 -5.79 4.49
CA PHE A 89 8.77 -7.16 4.50
C PHE A 89 8.45 -7.58 5.92
N VAL A 90 7.29 -8.22 6.11
CA VAL A 90 7.02 -9.04 7.29
C VAL A 90 7.48 -10.45 6.97
N CYS A 91 8.29 -11.03 7.85
CA CYS A 91 8.75 -12.41 7.75
C CYS A 91 8.04 -13.27 8.80
N ALA A 92 7.63 -14.47 8.41
CA ALA A 92 7.06 -15.49 9.26
C ALA A 92 8.12 -16.09 10.20
N PRO A 93 7.73 -16.93 11.19
CA PRO A 93 8.68 -17.54 12.14
C PRO A 93 9.77 -18.41 11.49
N ASP A 94 9.54 -18.92 10.29
CA ASP A 94 10.54 -19.64 9.48
C ASP A 94 11.50 -18.72 8.71
N GLY A 95 11.37 -17.39 8.89
CA GLY A 95 12.15 -16.38 8.22
C GLY A 95 11.69 -16.01 6.81
N GLN A 96 10.67 -16.67 6.26
CA GLN A 96 10.18 -16.38 4.91
C GLN A 96 9.35 -15.09 4.87
N PRO A 97 9.60 -14.17 3.92
CA PRO A 97 8.75 -13.00 3.72
C PRO A 97 7.32 -13.41 3.35
N CYS A 98 6.34 -12.93 4.10
CA CYS A 98 4.92 -13.27 3.90
C CYS A 98 4.00 -12.04 3.76
N GLY A 99 4.55 -10.84 3.90
CA GLY A 99 3.85 -9.59 3.68
C GLY A 99 4.81 -8.50 3.25
N THR A 100 4.33 -7.51 2.49
CA THR A 100 5.12 -6.38 2.03
C THR A 100 4.29 -5.09 1.96
N ALA A 101 4.95 -3.94 2.07
CA ALA A 101 4.43 -2.63 1.73
C ALA A 101 5.58 -1.69 1.37
N SER A 102 5.31 -0.69 0.55
CA SER A 102 6.32 0.24 0.04
C SER A 102 5.97 1.68 0.39
N ALA A 103 6.97 2.41 0.92
CA ALA A 103 6.93 3.85 1.11
C ALA A 103 7.31 4.54 -0.22
N TYR A 104 6.32 4.72 -1.09
CA TYR A 104 6.54 5.27 -2.42
C TYR A 104 6.44 6.80 -2.41
N ARG A 105 7.13 7.45 -3.35
CA ARG A 105 7.04 8.89 -3.58
C ARG A 105 6.52 9.10 -4.99
N SER A 106 5.40 9.78 -5.12
CA SER A 106 4.78 10.12 -6.40
C SER A 106 4.60 11.62 -6.50
N ASP A 107 4.95 12.21 -7.63
CA ASP A 107 4.73 13.63 -7.90
C ASP A 107 3.23 13.98 -7.87
N ALA A 108 2.37 13.03 -8.25
CA ALA A 108 0.92 13.19 -8.19
C ALA A 108 0.35 13.30 -6.76
N ALA A 109 1.09 12.82 -5.74
CA ALA A 109 0.71 12.99 -4.34
C ALA A 109 1.11 14.37 -3.78
N GLY A 110 2.01 15.06 -4.47
CA GLY A 110 2.61 16.31 -4.02
C GLY A 110 3.81 16.12 -3.08
N PRO A 111 4.54 17.18 -2.74
CA PRO A 111 5.82 17.09 -2.03
C PRO A 111 5.69 16.61 -0.57
N ASP A 112 4.54 16.88 0.06
CA ASP A 112 4.35 16.68 1.50
C ASP A 112 3.69 15.34 1.85
N LEU A 113 3.28 14.54 0.85
CA LEU A 113 2.59 13.28 1.06
C LEU A 113 3.41 12.09 0.55
N GLY A 114 3.36 11.00 1.31
CA GLY A 114 3.85 9.70 0.86
C GLY A 114 2.72 8.85 0.28
N THR A 115 3.04 7.96 -0.65
CA THR A 115 2.10 6.99 -1.19
C THR A 115 2.36 5.61 -0.57
N LEU A 116 1.41 5.12 0.24
CA LEU A 116 1.42 3.73 0.72
C LEU A 116 1.07 2.81 -0.45
N HIS A 117 2.06 2.04 -0.90
CA HIS A 117 1.98 1.31 -2.16
C HIS A 117 2.26 -0.18 -2.00
N TYR A 118 1.64 -1.02 -2.86
CA TYR A 118 1.83 -2.47 -2.91
C TYR A 118 1.74 -3.16 -1.54
N VAL A 119 0.66 -2.89 -0.80
CA VAL A 119 0.40 -3.60 0.46
C VAL A 119 -0.17 -4.99 0.15
N GLY A 120 0.58 -6.02 0.49
CA GLY A 120 0.17 -7.41 0.29
C GLY A 120 0.55 -8.28 1.48
N VAL A 121 -0.27 -9.30 1.75
CA VAL A 121 -0.01 -10.37 2.73
C VAL A 121 -0.45 -11.69 2.11
N CYS A 122 0.41 -12.70 2.16
CA CYS A 122 0.10 -14.03 1.65
C CYS A 122 -1.15 -14.60 2.35
N PRO A 123 -2.06 -15.28 1.65
CA PRO A 123 -3.32 -15.78 2.19
C PRO A 123 -3.15 -16.66 3.45
N GLY A 124 -2.10 -17.49 3.52
CA GLY A 124 -1.78 -18.32 4.68
C GLY A 124 -1.49 -17.56 5.98
N HIS A 125 -1.29 -16.24 5.89
CA HIS A 125 -1.02 -15.36 7.04
C HIS A 125 -2.13 -14.29 7.22
N ALA A 126 -3.29 -14.50 6.60
CA ALA A 126 -4.43 -13.60 6.76
C ALA A 126 -4.97 -13.60 8.20
N GLY A 127 -5.63 -12.49 8.59
CA GLY A 127 -6.22 -12.36 9.94
C GLY A 127 -5.23 -11.99 11.05
N MET A 128 -3.92 -12.10 10.84
CA MET A 128 -2.87 -11.81 11.83
C MET A 128 -2.49 -10.32 11.93
N ARG A 129 -3.25 -9.41 11.32
CA ARG A 129 -3.01 -7.96 11.29
C ARG A 129 -1.68 -7.54 10.62
N LEU A 130 -1.02 -8.43 9.89
CA LEU A 130 0.29 -8.15 9.27
C LEU A 130 0.22 -7.00 8.25
N GLY A 131 -0.89 -6.88 7.52
CA GLY A 131 -1.11 -5.74 6.62
C GLY A 131 -1.13 -4.39 7.35
N ALA A 132 -1.70 -4.35 8.56
CA ALA A 132 -1.67 -3.15 9.41
C ALA A 132 -0.24 -2.86 9.90
N VAL A 133 0.48 -3.90 10.35
CA VAL A 133 1.87 -3.76 10.82
C VAL A 133 2.76 -3.21 9.71
N VAL A 134 2.76 -3.82 8.52
CA VAL A 134 3.65 -3.39 7.43
C VAL A 134 3.28 -2.00 6.90
N SER A 135 1.99 -1.66 6.86
CA SER A 135 1.53 -0.30 6.53
C SER A 135 2.00 0.72 7.56
N LEU A 136 1.95 0.37 8.85
CA LEU A 136 2.45 1.22 9.92
C LEU A 136 3.96 1.50 9.80
N MET A 137 4.76 0.50 9.37
CA MET A 137 6.19 0.73 9.10
C MET A 137 6.39 1.78 8.02
N VAL A 138 5.58 1.72 6.96
CA VAL A 138 5.59 2.73 5.89
C VAL A 138 5.22 4.12 6.43
N LEU A 139 4.16 4.23 7.24
CA LEU A 139 3.76 5.51 7.83
C LEU A 139 4.84 6.08 8.77
N ARG A 140 5.49 5.22 9.57
CA ARG A 140 6.63 5.62 10.40
C ARG A 140 7.82 6.09 9.55
N LYS A 141 8.07 5.45 8.42
CA LYS A 141 9.10 5.88 7.46
C LYS A 141 8.77 7.27 6.91
N PHE A 142 7.54 7.51 6.46
CA PHE A 142 7.13 8.83 5.99
C PHE A 142 7.31 9.91 7.05
N ARG A 143 6.91 9.63 8.31
CA ARG A 143 7.13 10.54 9.42
C ARG A 143 8.62 10.83 9.64
N SER A 144 9.48 9.83 9.59
CA SER A 144 10.93 10.00 9.73
C SER A 144 11.57 10.80 8.60
N GLU A 145 10.91 10.87 7.44
CA GLU A 145 11.31 11.68 6.28
C GLU A 145 10.68 13.08 6.29
N GLY A 146 9.96 13.45 7.36
CA GLY A 146 9.36 14.77 7.52
C GLY A 146 8.11 15.01 6.69
N LEU A 147 7.44 13.95 6.19
CA LEU A 147 6.20 14.11 5.45
C LEU A 147 5.03 14.44 6.38
N ALA A 148 4.10 15.26 5.89
CA ALA A 148 2.92 15.65 6.63
C ALA A 148 1.88 14.53 6.74
N GLY A 149 1.70 13.76 5.67
CA GLY A 149 0.65 12.74 5.60
C GLY A 149 0.94 11.65 4.57
N ALA A 150 -0.08 10.85 4.30
CA ALA A 150 -0.01 9.76 3.33
C ALA A 150 -1.30 9.63 2.50
N VAL A 151 -1.15 9.12 1.27
CA VAL A 151 -2.25 8.71 0.40
C VAL A 151 -2.08 7.25 0.00
N LEU A 152 -3.16 6.64 -0.46
CA LEU A 152 -3.15 5.32 -1.08
C LEU A 152 -4.27 5.19 -2.12
N LEU A 153 -4.13 4.22 -3.02
CA LEU A 153 -5.17 3.79 -3.93
C LEU A 153 -5.62 2.37 -3.55
N THR A 154 -6.92 2.09 -3.75
CA THR A 154 -7.51 0.79 -3.45
C THR A 154 -8.72 0.52 -4.33
N ASP A 155 -9.24 -0.71 -4.30
CA ASP A 155 -10.41 -1.11 -5.07
C ASP A 155 -11.59 -1.42 -4.15
N ASP A 156 -12.83 -1.22 -4.63
CA ASP A 156 -14.08 -1.42 -3.86
C ASP A 156 -14.19 -2.80 -3.20
N PHE A 157 -13.63 -3.84 -3.84
CA PHE A 157 -13.72 -5.21 -3.37
C PHE A 157 -12.71 -5.56 -2.28
N ARG A 158 -11.69 -4.72 -2.06
CA ARG A 158 -10.62 -4.95 -1.08
C ARG A 158 -11.06 -4.57 0.35
N LEU A 159 -12.23 -5.04 0.77
CA LEU A 159 -12.84 -4.67 2.05
C LEU A 159 -11.93 -4.87 3.27
N PRO A 160 -11.18 -5.98 3.42
CA PRO A 160 -10.25 -6.15 4.55
C PRO A 160 -9.12 -5.10 4.58
N ALA A 161 -8.60 -4.71 3.40
CA ALA A 161 -7.58 -3.68 3.28
C ALA A 161 -8.15 -2.31 3.64
N ILE A 162 -9.32 -1.94 3.10
CA ILE A 162 -10.00 -0.68 3.43
C ILE A 162 -10.28 -0.59 4.93
N LYS A 163 -10.79 -1.66 5.55
CA LYS A 163 -11.00 -1.71 7.01
C LYS A 163 -9.70 -1.47 7.78
N THR A 164 -8.59 -1.99 7.29
CA THR A 164 -7.26 -1.77 7.88
C THR A 164 -6.84 -0.31 7.74
N TYR A 165 -6.99 0.28 6.57
CA TYR A 165 -6.63 1.68 6.33
C TYR A 165 -7.46 2.66 7.14
N LEU A 166 -8.77 2.42 7.27
CA LEU A 166 -9.63 3.22 8.16
C LEU A 166 -9.13 3.19 9.61
N LYS A 167 -8.75 2.01 10.13
CA LYS A 167 -8.16 1.87 11.47
C LYS A 167 -6.79 2.54 11.60
N LEU A 168 -6.06 2.69 10.52
CA LEU A 168 -4.80 3.43 10.46
C LEU A 168 -5.02 4.95 10.27
N GLY A 169 -6.27 5.44 10.31
CA GLY A 169 -6.61 6.85 10.23
C GLY A 169 -6.65 7.41 8.81
N PHE A 170 -6.72 6.57 7.80
CA PHE A 170 -7.06 7.02 6.45
C PHE A 170 -8.56 7.24 6.33
N ALA A 171 -8.94 8.27 5.58
CA ALA A 171 -10.32 8.56 5.21
C ALA A 171 -10.47 8.59 3.68
N PRO A 172 -11.67 8.37 3.14
CA PRO A 172 -11.95 8.55 1.73
C PRO A 172 -11.54 9.91 1.22
N MET A 173 -10.98 9.95 0.01
CA MET A 173 -10.69 11.16 -0.74
C MET A 173 -11.50 11.07 -2.04
N ILE A 174 -12.49 11.94 -2.20
CA ILE A 174 -13.33 11.96 -3.39
C ILE A 174 -12.60 12.72 -4.50
N VAL A 175 -12.33 12.04 -5.60
CA VAL A 175 -11.63 12.59 -6.77
C VAL A 175 -12.36 12.35 -8.08
N ASP A 176 -13.53 11.69 -8.03
CA ASP A 176 -14.36 11.37 -9.17
C ASP A 176 -15.83 11.32 -8.75
N ASP A 177 -16.75 11.75 -9.62
CA ASP A 177 -18.19 11.86 -9.34
C ASP A 177 -18.88 10.52 -9.04
N ASN A 178 -18.29 9.39 -9.48
CA ASN A 178 -18.83 8.05 -9.19
C ASN A 178 -18.43 7.55 -7.78
N GLN A 179 -17.47 8.17 -7.12
CA GLN A 179 -16.88 7.66 -5.87
C GLN A 179 -17.79 7.78 -4.64
N PRO A 180 -18.63 8.83 -4.46
CA PRO A 180 -19.54 8.90 -3.32
C PRO A 180 -20.44 7.67 -3.19
N ALA A 181 -21.09 7.24 -4.27
CA ALA A 181 -21.96 6.06 -4.27
C ALA A 181 -21.15 4.76 -4.01
N ARG A 182 -19.94 4.66 -4.52
CA ARG A 182 -19.04 3.52 -4.31
C ARG A 182 -18.62 3.43 -2.84
N TRP A 183 -18.22 4.52 -2.22
CA TRP A 183 -17.89 4.58 -0.80
C TRP A 183 -19.09 4.22 0.09
N ALA A 184 -20.29 4.73 -0.22
CA ALA A 184 -21.50 4.33 0.50
C ALA A 184 -21.72 2.80 0.45
N SER A 185 -21.53 2.18 -0.72
CA SER A 185 -21.59 0.72 -0.87
C SER A 185 -20.51 -0.01 -0.06
N VAL A 186 -19.27 0.49 -0.05
CA VAL A 186 -18.15 -0.07 0.72
C VAL A 186 -18.48 -0.01 2.22
N PHE A 187 -18.93 1.15 2.74
CA PHE A 187 -19.27 1.30 4.16
C PHE A 187 -20.44 0.39 4.57
N ALA A 188 -21.47 0.27 3.73
CA ALA A 188 -22.58 -0.65 3.97
C ALA A 188 -22.11 -2.10 4.09
N LYS A 189 -21.22 -2.56 3.17
CA LYS A 189 -20.63 -3.90 3.21
C LYS A 189 -19.73 -4.13 4.43
N LEU A 190 -19.06 -3.08 4.93
CA LEU A 190 -18.23 -3.15 6.13
C LEU A 190 -19.05 -3.08 7.42
N GLY A 191 -20.34 -2.74 7.35
CA GLY A 191 -21.21 -2.55 8.51
C GLY A 191 -20.81 -1.35 9.38
N ILE A 192 -20.28 -0.30 8.76
CA ILE A 192 -19.85 0.93 9.45
C ILE A 192 -20.60 2.14 8.89
N PRO A 193 -20.87 3.19 9.70
CA PRO A 193 -21.50 4.42 9.20
C PRO A 193 -20.68 5.03 8.07
N ALA A 194 -21.36 5.61 7.08
CA ALA A 194 -20.72 6.47 6.09
C ALA A 194 -20.13 7.72 6.79
N VAL A 195 -18.91 8.07 6.44
CA VAL A 195 -18.22 9.27 6.96
C VAL A 195 -18.47 10.44 6.02
#